data_b750c5137ae88d69e191aae2666ca670
#
_entry.id   b750c5137ae88d69e191aae2666ca670
#
_cell.length_a   1.000
_cell.length_b   1.000
_cell.length_c   1.000
_cell.angle_alpha   90.00
_cell.angle_beta   90.00
_cell.angle_gamma   90.00
#
_symmetry.space_group_name_H-M   'P 1'
#
loop_
_entity.id
_entity.type
_entity.pdbx_description
1 polymer ?
#
loop_
_entity_poly.entity_id
_entity_poly.type
_entity_poly.pdbx_seq_one_letter_code
_entity_poly.pdbx_strand_id
1 'polypeptide(L)'
;GFGTRGNAAIPGLPLTSMIGTSVGRTSDGAPLIDASGSYTSNNDTNYKTNQYALIGDSNPDFIANIANSITYGNVSFNFLFNATIGGDMYSSYMMTLLGRGQTIDTVDRELPYVLPGVLSDGSPNNKQIDNATTYFGNLIVGPDELRTWDASVLRLSEVSLTYDVPKKWLDSTPFGAASISAQGFNLWYDAYNTPEGTNYDPNIAGLGVGNGS
;
A
#
# COMPACT_ATOMS: atom_id res chain seq x y z
N GLY A 1 -8.99 22.50 7.07
CA GLY A 1 -7.96 21.55 6.64
C GLY A 1 -6.71 21.80 7.45
N PHE A 2 -6.17 20.75 7.98
CA PHE A 2 -4.96 20.80 8.74
C PHE A 2 -3.79 20.38 7.83
N GLY A 3 -3.16 21.33 7.17
CA GLY A 3 -2.01 21.09 6.32
C GLY A 3 -2.36 20.92 4.83
N THR A 4 -1.36 20.58 4.06
CA THR A 4 -1.40 20.47 2.60
C THR A 4 -1.86 19.10 2.10
N ARG A 5 -2.05 18.16 3.01
CA ARG A 5 -2.54 16.79 2.74
C ARG A 5 -3.30 16.25 3.92
N GLY A 6 -4.19 15.33 3.69
CA GLY A 6 -4.97 14.65 4.73
C GLY A 6 -6.28 14.10 4.21
N ASN A 7 -7.02 13.46 5.10
CA ASN A 7 -8.38 13.04 4.79
C ASN A 7 -9.31 14.25 4.79
N ALA A 8 -10.19 14.32 3.82
CA ALA A 8 -11.11 15.44 3.66
C ALA A 8 -12.54 14.95 3.37
N ALA A 9 -13.50 15.57 4.04
CA ALA A 9 -14.90 15.43 3.69
C ALA A 9 -15.25 16.44 2.60
N ILE A 10 -15.45 15.98 1.39
CA ILE A 10 -15.76 16.81 0.22
C ILE A 10 -17.16 16.43 -0.28
N PRO A 11 -18.08 17.39 -0.43
CA PRO A 11 -19.41 17.08 -0.95
C PRO A 11 -19.34 16.36 -2.30
N GLY A 12 -20.01 15.20 -2.38
CA GLY A 12 -20.04 14.37 -3.58
C GLY A 12 -18.91 13.34 -3.70
N LEU A 13 -17.96 13.31 -2.73
CA LEU A 13 -16.90 12.30 -2.64
C LEU A 13 -17.03 11.47 -1.36
N PRO A 14 -16.38 10.28 -1.30
CA PRO A 14 -16.34 9.47 -0.08
C PRO A 14 -15.73 10.24 1.10
N LEU A 15 -16.19 9.93 2.31
CA LEU A 15 -15.66 10.53 3.55
C LEU A 15 -14.16 10.29 3.79
N THR A 16 -13.65 9.23 3.19
CA THR A 16 -12.27 8.75 3.30
C THR A 16 -11.36 9.27 2.18
N SER A 17 -11.87 10.23 1.39
CA SER A 17 -11.09 10.88 0.34
C SER A 17 -9.82 11.50 0.90
N MET A 18 -8.70 11.21 0.25
CA MET A 18 -7.41 11.79 0.54
C MET A 18 -7.12 12.94 -0.41
N ILE A 19 -6.72 14.08 0.14
CA ILE A 19 -6.30 15.25 -0.62
C ILE A 19 -4.80 15.51 -0.43
N GLY A 20 -4.17 16.01 -1.47
CA GLY A 20 -2.76 16.37 -1.46
C GLY A 20 -2.37 17.09 -2.74
N THR A 21 -1.07 17.26 -2.93
CA THR A 21 -0.52 17.75 -4.19
C THR A 21 -0.52 16.64 -5.23
N SER A 22 -1.02 16.92 -6.43
CA SER A 22 -1.00 15.99 -7.55
C SER A 22 0.11 16.34 -8.55
N VAL A 23 0.44 15.40 -9.41
CA VAL A 23 1.27 15.62 -10.58
C VAL A 23 0.56 16.64 -11.49
N GLY A 24 1.28 17.65 -11.96
CA GLY A 24 0.78 18.57 -12.96
C GLY A 24 0.48 17.83 -14.26
N ARG A 25 -0.66 18.16 -14.90
CA ARG A 25 -1.11 17.47 -16.12
C ARG A 25 -1.58 18.48 -17.16
N THR A 26 -1.46 18.09 -18.40
CA THR A 26 -2.08 18.80 -19.54
C THR A 26 -3.60 18.62 -19.53
N SER A 27 -4.30 19.34 -20.40
CA SER A 27 -5.76 19.23 -20.54
C SER A 27 -6.23 17.83 -20.99
N ASP A 28 -5.39 17.07 -21.65
CA ASP A 28 -5.61 15.69 -22.09
C ASP A 28 -5.10 14.65 -21.10
N GLY A 29 -4.62 15.09 -19.92
CA GLY A 29 -4.25 14.23 -18.80
C GLY A 29 -2.80 13.74 -18.79
N ALA A 30 -1.97 14.12 -19.76
CA ALA A 30 -0.57 13.71 -19.78
C ALA A 30 0.24 14.38 -18.64
N PRO A 31 1.11 13.66 -17.92
CA PRO A 31 1.95 14.23 -16.88
C PRO A 31 2.91 15.29 -17.46
N LEU A 32 3.05 16.41 -16.75
CA LEU A 32 3.95 17.49 -17.13
C LEU A 32 5.30 17.33 -16.44
N ILE A 33 6.34 17.46 -17.25
CA ILE A 33 7.75 17.40 -16.83
C ILE A 33 8.36 18.79 -16.87
N ASP A 34 9.07 19.14 -15.81
CA ASP A 34 9.76 20.40 -15.68
C ASP A 34 11.11 20.46 -16.42
N ALA A 35 11.80 21.60 -16.29
CA ALA A 35 13.11 21.80 -16.91
C ALA A 35 14.19 20.86 -16.32
N SER A 36 14.04 20.34 -15.11
CA SER A 36 14.97 19.40 -14.49
C SER A 36 14.75 17.95 -14.90
N GLY A 37 13.63 17.62 -15.56
CA GLY A 37 13.24 16.27 -15.90
C GLY A 37 12.35 15.62 -14.83
N SER A 38 11.90 16.37 -13.83
CA SER A 38 11.03 15.90 -12.75
C SER A 38 9.56 16.21 -13.03
N TYR A 39 8.64 15.51 -12.33
CA TYR A 39 7.23 15.85 -12.41
C TYR A 39 6.95 17.23 -11.81
N THR A 40 6.16 18.04 -12.51
CA THR A 40 5.60 19.28 -11.95
C THR A 40 4.53 18.93 -10.90
N SER A 41 4.25 19.88 -10.02
CA SER A 41 3.17 19.76 -9.04
C SER A 41 2.03 20.72 -9.40
N ASN A 42 0.78 20.38 -9.08
CA ASN A 42 -0.36 21.28 -9.19
C ASN A 42 -0.25 22.52 -8.28
N ASN A 43 0.69 22.52 -7.34
CA ASN A 43 1.06 23.70 -6.55
C ASN A 43 2.04 24.64 -7.27
N ASP A 44 2.53 24.25 -8.43
CA ASP A 44 3.39 25.14 -9.21
C ASP A 44 2.60 26.40 -9.57
N THR A 45 3.17 27.56 -9.24
CA THR A 45 2.57 28.88 -9.46
C THR A 45 2.25 29.15 -10.94
N ASN A 46 2.85 28.40 -11.86
CA ASN A 46 2.58 28.46 -13.28
C ASN A 46 1.30 27.69 -13.67
N TYR A 47 0.84 26.77 -12.85
CA TYR A 47 -0.35 25.93 -13.05
C TYR A 47 -1.38 26.18 -11.94
N LYS A 48 -1.99 27.35 -11.95
CA LYS A 48 -2.96 27.80 -10.95
C LYS A 48 -4.26 27.01 -10.99
N THR A 49 -4.24 25.77 -10.57
CA THR A 49 -5.46 25.03 -10.31
C THR A 49 -5.39 24.38 -8.93
N ASN A 50 -6.30 24.72 -8.09
CA ASN A 50 -6.59 24.17 -6.76
C ASN A 50 -5.39 23.58 -6.00
N GLN A 51 -5.04 24.19 -4.90
CA GLN A 51 -3.93 23.80 -4.02
C GLN A 51 -3.95 22.33 -3.57
N TYR A 52 -5.09 21.64 -3.71
CA TYR A 52 -5.27 20.27 -3.30
C TYR A 52 -6.10 19.51 -4.34
N ALA A 53 -5.61 18.35 -4.74
CA ALA A 53 -6.33 17.40 -5.57
C ALA A 53 -6.76 16.18 -4.75
N LEU A 54 -7.75 15.45 -5.23
CA LEU A 54 -8.01 14.11 -4.78
C LEU A 54 -6.85 13.22 -5.22
N ILE A 55 -6.13 12.62 -4.27
CA ILE A 55 -5.00 11.74 -4.53
C ILE A 55 -5.30 10.27 -4.22
N GLY A 56 -6.43 9.97 -3.61
CA GLY A 56 -6.88 8.62 -3.33
C GLY A 56 -8.11 8.56 -2.45
N ASP A 57 -8.61 7.35 -2.25
CA ASP A 57 -9.69 7.01 -1.33
C ASP A 57 -9.24 5.81 -0.47
N SER A 58 -9.25 5.95 0.85
CA SER A 58 -8.81 4.90 1.75
C SER A 58 -9.85 3.80 2.02
N ASN A 59 -11.05 3.88 1.45
CA ASN A 59 -12.02 2.80 1.52
C ASN A 59 -11.61 1.64 0.58
N PRO A 60 -11.54 0.40 1.07
CA PRO A 60 -11.41 -0.74 0.18
C PRO A 60 -12.69 -0.93 -0.65
N ASP A 61 -12.53 -1.43 -1.87
CA ASP A 61 -13.65 -1.80 -2.73
C ASP A 61 -14.47 -2.94 -2.12
N PHE A 62 -13.79 -3.92 -1.54
CA PHE A 62 -14.41 -4.98 -0.75
C PHE A 62 -13.43 -5.67 0.20
N ILE A 63 -13.99 -6.32 1.23
CA ILE A 63 -13.28 -7.20 2.15
C ILE A 63 -13.93 -8.58 2.08
N ALA A 64 -13.12 -9.60 1.87
CA ALA A 64 -13.55 -11.00 1.88
C ALA A 64 -12.81 -11.79 2.95
N ASN A 65 -13.54 -12.68 3.62
CA ASN A 65 -12.99 -13.57 4.63
C ASN A 65 -13.42 -15.00 4.32
N ILE A 66 -12.47 -15.93 4.28
CA ILE A 66 -12.71 -17.36 4.08
C ILE A 66 -12.25 -18.08 5.33
N ALA A 67 -13.21 -18.53 6.11
CA ALA A 67 -12.96 -19.41 7.26
C ALA A 67 -13.32 -20.85 6.87
N ASN A 68 -12.44 -21.79 7.13
CA ASN A 68 -12.69 -23.20 6.86
C ASN A 68 -12.26 -24.06 8.04
N SER A 69 -13.03 -25.11 8.32
CA SER A 69 -12.76 -26.10 9.34
C SER A 69 -12.90 -27.49 8.74
N ILE A 70 -11.85 -28.29 8.82
CA ILE A 70 -11.79 -29.65 8.31
C ILE A 70 -11.47 -30.57 9.47
N THR A 71 -12.35 -31.53 9.73
CA THR A 71 -12.12 -32.55 10.78
C THR A 71 -12.05 -33.93 10.14
N TYR A 72 -10.98 -34.65 10.45
CA TYR A 72 -10.81 -36.05 10.05
C TYR A 72 -10.38 -36.90 11.26
N GLY A 73 -11.26 -37.81 11.69
CA GLY A 73 -11.04 -38.58 12.88
C GLY A 73 -10.85 -37.71 14.12
N ASN A 74 -9.68 -37.77 14.71
CA ASN A 74 -9.29 -37.00 15.90
C ASN A 74 -8.50 -35.72 15.59
N VAL A 75 -8.37 -35.38 14.32
CA VAL A 75 -7.61 -34.20 13.89
C VAL A 75 -8.56 -33.15 13.34
N SER A 76 -8.46 -31.93 13.84
CA SER A 76 -9.16 -30.75 13.31
C SER A 76 -8.16 -29.71 12.82
N PHE A 77 -8.33 -29.30 11.57
CA PHE A 77 -7.55 -28.23 10.93
C PHE A 77 -8.46 -27.06 10.59
N ASN A 78 -8.09 -25.86 11.05
CA ASN A 78 -8.83 -24.65 10.74
C ASN A 78 -7.90 -23.61 10.14
N PHE A 79 -8.41 -22.80 9.22
CA PHE A 79 -7.71 -21.64 8.72
C PHE A 79 -8.66 -20.48 8.46
N LEU A 80 -8.13 -19.28 8.57
CA LEU A 80 -8.78 -18.02 8.22
C LEU A 80 -7.91 -17.25 7.21
N PHE A 81 -8.47 -17.02 6.04
CA PHE A 81 -7.86 -16.20 5.00
C PHE A 81 -8.66 -14.92 4.83
N ASN A 82 -7.97 -13.77 4.82
CA ASN A 82 -8.56 -12.45 4.61
C ASN A 82 -8.02 -11.84 3.32
N ALA A 83 -8.90 -11.17 2.58
CA ALA A 83 -8.54 -10.35 1.44
C ALA A 83 -9.16 -8.95 1.62
N THR A 84 -8.35 -7.93 1.56
CA THR A 84 -8.78 -6.54 1.42
C THR A 84 -8.35 -6.10 0.03
N ILE A 85 -9.28 -5.64 -0.78
CA ILE A 85 -9.03 -5.27 -2.17
C ILE A 85 -9.43 -3.81 -2.37
N GLY A 86 -8.55 -3.05 -3.00
CA GLY A 86 -8.73 -1.62 -3.20
C GLY A 86 -8.44 -0.81 -1.94
N GLY A 87 -8.74 0.46 -2.04
CA GLY A 87 -8.35 1.47 -1.07
C GLY A 87 -6.91 1.95 -1.28
N ASP A 88 -6.71 3.21 -1.00
CA ASP A 88 -5.40 3.85 -1.12
C ASP A 88 -4.81 4.16 0.24
N MET A 89 -3.49 4.09 0.34
CA MET A 89 -2.75 4.50 1.53
C MET A 89 -1.62 5.46 1.17
N TYR A 90 -1.43 6.47 1.99
CA TYR A 90 -0.24 7.31 1.95
C TYR A 90 0.80 6.76 2.92
N SER A 91 2.02 6.52 2.46
CA SER A 91 3.09 5.98 3.30
C SER A 91 4.39 6.77 3.19
N SER A 92 4.74 7.50 4.23
CA SER A 92 6.05 8.13 4.36
C SER A 92 7.18 7.10 4.53
N TYR A 93 6.87 5.94 5.08
CA TYR A 93 7.85 4.86 5.25
C TYR A 93 8.30 4.29 3.90
N MET A 94 7.35 3.87 3.05
CA MET A 94 7.67 3.36 1.70
C MET A 94 8.38 4.42 0.86
N MET A 95 7.89 5.66 0.90
CA MET A 95 8.55 6.80 0.27
C MET A 95 10.02 6.92 0.70
N THR A 96 10.29 6.79 2.00
CA THR A 96 11.66 6.91 2.53
C THR A 96 12.54 5.76 2.07
N LEU A 97 12.05 4.53 2.06
CA LEU A 97 12.80 3.37 1.57
C LEU A 97 13.15 3.51 0.09
N LEU A 98 12.16 3.81 -0.75
CA LEU A 98 12.37 4.06 -2.18
C LEU A 98 13.33 5.23 -2.41
N GLY A 99 13.04 6.38 -1.80
CA GLY A 99 13.84 7.59 -1.98
C GLY A 99 15.29 7.46 -1.51
N ARG A 100 15.58 6.53 -0.61
CA ARG A 100 16.95 6.22 -0.15
C ARG A 100 17.58 5.03 -0.86
N GLY A 101 16.89 4.45 -1.84
CA GLY A 101 17.41 3.33 -2.59
C GLY A 101 17.57 2.05 -1.77
N GLN A 102 16.61 1.76 -0.88
CA GLN A 102 16.63 0.60 0.01
C GLN A 102 15.64 -0.49 -0.42
N THR A 103 15.10 -0.40 -1.63
CA THR A 103 14.18 -1.39 -2.20
C THR A 103 14.75 -2.00 -3.45
N ILE A 104 14.20 -3.14 -3.88
CA ILE A 104 14.62 -3.84 -5.11
C ILE A 104 14.42 -2.95 -6.34
N ASP A 105 13.36 -2.15 -6.38
CA ASP A 105 13.07 -1.21 -7.48
C ASP A 105 14.19 -0.19 -7.71
N THR A 106 15.06 0.01 -6.75
CA THR A 106 16.14 1.00 -6.79
C THR A 106 17.53 0.41 -7.05
N VAL A 107 17.64 -0.86 -7.43
CA VAL A 107 18.93 -1.54 -7.68
C VAL A 107 19.72 -0.83 -8.77
N ASP A 108 19.06 -0.45 -9.85
CA ASP A 108 19.67 0.20 -11.03
C ASP A 108 19.67 1.74 -10.93
N ARG A 109 19.84 2.29 -9.74
CA ARG A 109 19.73 3.74 -9.46
C ARG A 109 20.69 4.64 -10.24
N GLU A 110 21.75 4.08 -10.80
CA GLU A 110 22.75 4.82 -11.59
C GLU A 110 22.45 4.82 -13.09
N LEU A 111 21.45 4.04 -13.52
CA LEU A 111 21.04 4.03 -14.92
C LEU A 111 20.26 5.30 -15.28
N PRO A 112 20.47 5.83 -16.49
CA PRO A 112 19.68 6.94 -16.96
C PRO A 112 18.22 6.51 -17.15
N TYR A 113 17.31 7.38 -16.74
CA TYR A 113 15.88 7.16 -16.83
C TYR A 113 15.18 8.38 -17.45
N VAL A 114 14.13 8.13 -18.21
CA VAL A 114 13.27 9.19 -18.76
C VAL A 114 11.88 9.01 -18.19
N LEU A 115 11.42 9.97 -17.37
CA LEU A 115 10.07 9.95 -16.83
C LEU A 115 9.02 10.01 -17.95
N PRO A 116 7.98 9.19 -17.92
CA PRO A 116 6.88 9.28 -18.88
C PRO A 116 6.11 10.60 -18.69
N GLY A 117 5.90 11.32 -19.79
CA GLY A 117 5.19 12.60 -19.77
C GLY A 117 5.57 13.51 -20.92
N VAL A 118 5.11 14.76 -20.84
CA VAL A 118 5.35 15.79 -21.84
C VAL A 118 5.99 17.04 -21.22
N LEU A 119 6.73 17.77 -22.03
CA LEU A 119 7.29 19.06 -21.65
C LEU A 119 6.21 20.15 -21.73
N SER A 120 6.53 21.36 -21.26
CA SER A 120 5.61 22.50 -21.25
C SER A 120 5.14 22.94 -22.63
N ASP A 121 5.87 22.60 -23.69
CA ASP A 121 5.52 22.86 -25.08
C ASP A 121 4.66 21.75 -25.73
N GLY A 122 4.32 20.71 -24.95
CA GLY A 122 3.53 19.55 -25.41
C GLY A 122 4.35 18.48 -26.11
N SER A 123 5.66 18.64 -26.27
CA SER A 123 6.52 17.61 -26.85
C SER A 123 6.75 16.46 -25.86
N PRO A 124 6.94 15.20 -26.32
CA PRO A 124 7.28 14.09 -25.46
C PRO A 124 8.56 14.37 -24.66
N ASN A 125 8.56 14.00 -23.39
CA ASN A 125 9.76 14.11 -22.56
C ASN A 125 10.88 13.22 -23.12
N ASN A 126 12.07 13.78 -23.27
CA ASN A 126 13.28 13.07 -23.68
C ASN A 126 14.46 13.34 -22.73
N LYS A 127 14.20 13.98 -21.59
CA LYS A 127 15.24 14.31 -20.62
C LYS A 127 15.63 13.09 -19.83
N GLN A 128 16.89 12.78 -19.90
CA GLN A 128 17.48 11.75 -19.06
C GLN A 128 17.80 12.31 -17.68
N ILE A 129 17.38 11.61 -16.65
CA ILE A 129 17.71 11.83 -15.26
C ILE A 129 18.26 10.52 -14.70
N ASP A 130 18.95 10.57 -13.57
CA ASP A 130 19.33 9.37 -12.85
C ASP A 130 18.18 8.87 -11.96
N ASN A 131 18.23 7.62 -11.54
CA ASN A 131 17.22 7.06 -10.64
C ASN A 131 17.24 7.72 -9.26
N ALA A 132 18.38 8.25 -8.82
CA ALA A 132 18.47 9.00 -7.58
C ALA A 132 17.62 10.27 -7.64
N THR A 133 17.67 11.01 -8.76
CA THR A 133 16.78 12.16 -8.99
C THR A 133 15.32 11.71 -9.10
N THR A 134 15.06 10.60 -9.79
CA THR A 134 13.70 10.07 -9.95
C THR A 134 13.09 9.71 -8.60
N TYR A 135 13.71 8.84 -7.84
CA TYR A 135 13.14 8.38 -6.57
C TYR A 135 13.26 9.44 -5.47
N PHE A 136 14.43 10.06 -5.35
CA PHE A 136 14.65 11.05 -4.29
C PHE A 136 13.89 12.34 -4.55
N GLY A 137 14.02 12.89 -5.75
CA GLY A 137 13.39 14.16 -6.11
C GLY A 137 11.87 14.07 -6.19
N ASN A 138 11.35 13.06 -6.86
CA ASN A 138 9.91 12.93 -7.08
C ASN A 138 9.18 12.29 -5.89
N LEU A 139 9.78 11.34 -5.18
CA LEU A 139 9.12 10.69 -4.04
C LEU A 139 9.27 11.46 -2.73
N ILE A 140 10.43 12.04 -2.45
CA ILE A 140 10.66 12.76 -1.19
C ILE A 140 10.17 14.20 -1.23
N VAL A 141 10.40 14.91 -2.31
CA VAL A 141 10.05 16.35 -2.43
C VAL A 141 9.00 16.63 -3.50
N GLY A 142 8.62 15.64 -4.30
CA GLY A 142 7.62 15.77 -5.35
C GLY A 142 6.18 15.71 -4.85
N PRO A 143 5.22 15.57 -5.78
CA PRO A 143 3.79 15.51 -5.47
C PRO A 143 3.40 14.38 -4.53
N ASP A 144 2.42 14.63 -3.65
CA ASP A 144 1.89 13.64 -2.70
C ASP A 144 1.23 12.44 -3.38
N GLU A 145 0.68 12.64 -4.59
CA GLU A 145 0.13 11.57 -5.43
C GLU A 145 1.13 10.41 -5.62
N LEU A 146 2.42 10.70 -5.77
CA LEU A 146 3.46 9.69 -5.95
C LEU A 146 3.79 8.88 -4.69
N ARG A 147 3.18 9.23 -3.56
CA ARG A 147 3.36 8.59 -2.25
C ARG A 147 2.12 7.85 -1.80
N THR A 148 1.17 7.71 -2.71
CA THR A 148 -0.10 7.01 -2.50
C THR A 148 -0.05 5.69 -3.25
N TRP A 149 -0.31 4.61 -2.55
CA TRP A 149 -0.29 3.24 -3.08
C TRP A 149 -1.60 2.54 -2.79
N ASP A 150 -1.95 1.61 -3.65
CA ASP A 150 -3.06 0.69 -3.43
C ASP A 150 -2.79 -0.18 -2.18
N ALA A 151 -3.75 -0.23 -1.27
CA ALA A 151 -3.67 -0.92 0.01
C ALA A 151 -4.19 -2.37 -0.04
N SER A 152 -4.36 -2.93 -1.23
CA SER A 152 -4.79 -4.32 -1.39
C SER A 152 -3.83 -5.28 -0.72
N VAL A 153 -4.38 -6.22 0.06
CA VAL A 153 -3.58 -7.21 0.78
C VAL A 153 -4.33 -8.52 0.93
N LEU A 154 -3.61 -9.61 0.72
CA LEU A 154 -4.04 -10.97 1.04
C LEU A 154 -3.33 -11.43 2.32
N ARG A 155 -4.05 -12.14 3.20
CA ARG A 155 -3.49 -12.54 4.50
C ARG A 155 -3.97 -13.91 4.93
N LEU A 156 -3.05 -14.77 5.37
CA LEU A 156 -3.34 -15.96 6.16
C LEU A 156 -3.31 -15.58 7.64
N SER A 157 -4.49 -15.25 8.16
CA SER A 157 -4.64 -14.64 9.49
C SER A 157 -4.56 -15.62 10.62
N GLU A 158 -5.06 -16.84 10.40
CA GLU A 158 -5.05 -17.88 11.43
C GLU A 158 -4.92 -19.25 10.79
N VAL A 159 -4.13 -20.11 11.43
CA VAL A 159 -4.11 -21.54 11.19
C VAL A 159 -4.07 -22.24 12.54
N SER A 160 -4.92 -23.24 12.72
CA SER A 160 -4.89 -24.08 13.91
C SER A 160 -4.99 -25.56 13.56
N LEU A 161 -4.23 -26.37 14.27
CA LEU A 161 -4.26 -27.81 14.20
C LEU A 161 -4.52 -28.36 15.61
N THR A 162 -5.60 -29.09 15.77
CA THR A 162 -5.99 -29.71 17.05
C THR A 162 -6.04 -31.21 16.91
N TYR A 163 -5.49 -31.92 17.88
CA TYR A 163 -5.59 -33.35 18.01
C TYR A 163 -6.31 -33.70 19.30
N ASP A 164 -7.46 -34.35 19.18
CA ASP A 164 -8.22 -34.91 20.33
C ASP A 164 -7.66 -36.26 20.70
N VAL A 165 -7.20 -36.40 21.93
CA VAL A 165 -6.63 -37.65 22.43
C VAL A 165 -7.73 -38.71 22.53
N PRO A 166 -7.54 -39.88 21.87
CA PRO A 166 -8.53 -40.95 21.94
C PRO A 166 -8.86 -41.37 23.37
N LYS A 167 -10.14 -41.50 23.67
CA LYS A 167 -10.62 -41.81 25.01
C LYS A 167 -9.96 -43.06 25.64
N LYS A 168 -9.69 -44.08 24.83
CA LYS A 168 -8.98 -45.29 25.22
C LYS A 168 -7.59 -45.06 25.81
N TRP A 169 -6.93 -43.95 25.51
CA TRP A 169 -5.62 -43.58 26.07
C TRP A 169 -5.75 -42.87 27.42
N LEU A 170 -6.95 -42.40 27.74
CA LEU A 170 -7.25 -41.65 28.96
C LEU A 170 -7.88 -42.52 30.04
N ASP A 171 -8.31 -43.75 29.71
CA ASP A 171 -9.05 -44.64 30.65
C ASP A 171 -8.30 -44.97 31.95
N SER A 172 -6.96 -44.90 31.95
CA SER A 172 -6.11 -45.07 33.13
C SER A 172 -5.69 -43.76 33.79
N THR A 173 -6.24 -42.63 33.35
CA THR A 173 -5.91 -41.30 33.87
C THR A 173 -7.13 -40.64 34.51
N PRO A 174 -6.96 -39.63 35.37
CA PRO A 174 -8.08 -38.87 35.91
C PRO A 174 -8.77 -37.93 34.91
N PHE A 175 -8.33 -37.90 33.67
CA PHE A 175 -8.84 -36.97 32.66
C PHE A 175 -9.98 -37.58 31.86
N GLY A 176 -11.12 -36.88 31.78
CA GLY A 176 -12.27 -37.29 30.97
C GLY A 176 -12.11 -36.99 29.46
N ALA A 177 -11.30 -35.99 29.12
CA ALA A 177 -10.93 -35.61 27.75
C ALA A 177 -9.60 -34.85 27.78
N ALA A 178 -8.85 -34.92 26.68
CA ALA A 178 -7.63 -34.13 26.47
C ALA A 178 -7.48 -33.81 24.99
N SER A 179 -6.97 -32.64 24.68
CA SER A 179 -6.60 -32.25 23.32
C SER A 179 -5.28 -31.50 23.33
N ILE A 180 -4.59 -31.54 22.22
CA ILE A 180 -3.36 -30.79 21.97
C ILE A 180 -3.62 -29.91 20.75
N SER A 181 -3.38 -28.61 20.88
CA SER A 181 -3.57 -27.67 19.80
C SER A 181 -2.30 -26.86 19.53
N ALA A 182 -2.00 -26.65 18.27
CA ALA A 182 -1.01 -25.68 17.79
C ALA A 182 -1.74 -24.61 16.98
N GLN A 183 -1.45 -23.34 17.26
CA GLN A 183 -2.08 -22.20 16.57
C GLN A 183 -1.02 -21.21 16.12
N GLY A 184 -1.22 -20.64 14.94
CA GLY A 184 -0.41 -19.56 14.40
C GLY A 184 -1.30 -18.42 13.92
N PHE A 185 -0.86 -17.19 14.15
CA PHE A 185 -1.58 -15.98 13.76
C PHE A 185 -0.70 -15.13 12.83
N ASN A 186 -1.33 -14.48 11.84
CA ASN A 186 -0.65 -13.60 10.87
C ASN A 186 0.57 -14.27 10.23
N LEU A 187 0.40 -15.53 9.79
CA LEU A 187 1.48 -16.37 9.32
C LEU A 187 2.06 -15.90 7.98
N TRP A 188 1.24 -15.24 7.17
CA TRP A 188 1.64 -14.75 5.88
C TRP A 188 0.74 -13.60 5.43
N TYR A 189 1.31 -12.66 4.71
CA TYR A 189 0.56 -11.64 3.96
C TYR A 189 1.31 -11.27 2.68
N ASP A 190 0.57 -10.74 1.72
CA ASP A 190 1.09 -10.22 0.46
C ASP A 190 0.33 -8.94 0.08
N ALA A 191 1.03 -7.83 0.16
CA ALA A 191 0.57 -6.51 -0.29
C ALA A 191 1.14 -6.26 -1.70
N TYR A 192 0.61 -6.97 -2.67
CA TYR A 192 1.15 -7.12 -4.02
C TYR A 192 1.20 -5.84 -4.87
N ASN A 193 0.55 -4.75 -4.43
CA ASN A 193 0.58 -3.43 -5.09
C ASN A 193 1.52 -2.43 -4.37
N THR A 194 2.30 -2.89 -3.40
CA THR A 194 3.35 -2.08 -2.79
C THR A 194 4.70 -2.31 -3.46
N PRO A 195 5.65 -1.36 -3.39
CA PRO A 195 6.97 -1.53 -3.97
C PRO A 195 7.67 -2.79 -3.45
N GLU A 196 8.29 -3.53 -4.35
CA GLU A 196 8.92 -4.81 -4.03
C GLU A 196 10.04 -4.66 -3.00
N GLY A 197 10.06 -5.54 -2.01
CA GLY A 197 11.05 -5.53 -0.94
C GLY A 197 10.76 -4.55 0.19
N THR A 198 9.70 -3.75 0.14
CA THR A 198 9.31 -2.90 1.28
C THR A 198 8.75 -3.70 2.44
N ASN A 199 8.20 -4.88 2.15
CA ASN A 199 7.55 -5.77 3.13
C ASN A 199 6.57 -4.99 4.06
N TYR A 200 5.84 -4.05 3.48
CA TYR A 200 4.94 -3.16 4.20
C TYR A 200 3.56 -3.79 4.35
N ASP A 201 3.05 -3.81 5.57
CA ASP A 201 1.69 -4.26 5.86
C ASP A 201 0.72 -3.07 5.84
N PRO A 202 -0.22 -2.98 4.87
CA PRO A 202 -1.18 -1.89 4.79
C PRO A 202 -2.04 -1.71 6.04
N ASN A 203 -2.29 -2.76 6.79
CA ASN A 203 -3.09 -2.69 8.02
C ASN A 203 -2.42 -1.91 9.15
N ILE A 204 -1.10 -1.70 9.09
CA ILE A 204 -0.37 -0.89 10.08
C ILE A 204 -0.61 0.60 9.86
N ALA A 205 -0.83 1.01 8.61
CA ALA A 205 -0.97 2.43 8.27
C ALA A 205 -2.24 3.09 8.83
N GLY A 206 -3.24 2.32 9.22
CA GLY A 206 -4.59 2.87 9.37
C GLY A 206 -5.07 3.46 8.04
N LEU A 207 -6.31 3.28 7.69
CA LEU A 207 -6.85 3.81 6.45
C LEU A 207 -6.66 5.34 6.38
N GLY A 208 -5.93 5.82 5.37
CA GLY A 208 -5.76 7.24 5.10
C GLY A 208 -4.36 7.82 5.32
N VAL A 209 -4.27 9.14 5.19
CA VAL A 209 -3.05 9.90 5.43
C VAL A 209 -2.87 10.07 6.93
N GLY A 210 -1.78 9.59 7.50
CA GLY A 210 -1.42 10.16 8.78
C GLY A 210 -0.73 9.31 9.82
N ASN A 211 -0.54 8.03 9.67
CA ASN A 211 0.08 7.26 10.74
C ASN A 211 1.29 6.43 10.32
N GLY A 212 1.96 6.83 9.27
CA GLY A 212 3.24 6.27 8.84
C GLY A 212 4.43 7.19 9.15
N SER A 213 4.29 8.05 10.16
CA SER A 213 5.39 8.91 10.62
C SER A 213 6.11 8.28 11.79
#